data_3cc4cca48abc29890596967bffbc2309
#
_entry.id   3cc4cca48abc29890596967bffbc2309
#
_cell.length_a   1.000
_cell.length_b   1.000
_cell.length_c   1.000
_cell.angle_alpha   90.00
_cell.angle_beta   90.00
_cell.angle_gamma   90.00
#
_symmetry.space_group_name_H-M   'P 1'
#
loop_
_entity.id
_entity.type
_entity.pdbx_description
1 polymer ?
#
loop_
_entity_poly.entity_id
_entity_poly.type
_entity_poly.pdbx_seq_one_letter_code
_entity_poly.pdbx_strand_id
1 'polypeptide(L)'
;MNPVVSPNLTQYEKIVTHNDFDGLVSASLCTWFLKIQKVIFAGPLTITRSQITITEKDVVCDLPYPLQCGLWFDHHEGNLQELALRKIDPESIPGRFDLKPSCSRVVYEYFSEGEELPLYFLKAVEEADVIDGFSYTSIEEWRRETPGKVIDLTLKAPFPSAEDQASYMRNVVQQLRDRSVDEVSHLDFIQERLRQYQQEEGRMLRIIRDSSYFGEQDEKKELVVVDLTSYQRRPHLIKNLAFLIYPEALGVLEVYNLMDHQRVKSNHLGFSMSLSINGNRPEQNKNIGEIMRTLNLGDGHPGAAAGTFHCKSKQEMLKKKKEFLEQIFRIWSSQ
;
A
#
# COMPACT_ATOMS: atom_id res chain seq x y z
N MET A 1 14.87 -17.75 23.67
CA MET A 1 13.51 -18.23 23.31
C MET A 1 12.62 -17.90 24.50
N ASN A 2 11.85 -16.81 24.41
CA ASN A 2 10.79 -16.56 25.37
C ASN A 2 9.69 -17.61 25.15
N PRO A 3 9.12 -18.22 26.21
CA PRO A 3 8.04 -19.16 26.04
C PRO A 3 6.86 -18.43 25.35
N VAL A 4 6.34 -19.00 24.28
CA VAL A 4 5.07 -18.58 23.69
C VAL A 4 4.02 -18.75 24.81
N VAL A 5 3.73 -17.65 25.49
CA VAL A 5 2.62 -17.61 26.46
C VAL A 5 1.38 -17.75 25.60
N SER A 6 0.67 -18.89 25.72
CA SER A 6 -0.65 -19.04 25.09
C SER A 6 -1.47 -17.83 25.47
N PRO A 7 -1.81 -16.92 24.52
CA PRO A 7 -2.52 -15.70 24.87
C PRO A 7 -3.85 -16.09 25.49
N ASN A 8 -4.19 -15.44 26.60
CA ASN A 8 -5.50 -15.64 27.24
C ASN A 8 -6.54 -15.10 26.24
N LEU A 9 -7.20 -15.98 25.50
CA LEU A 9 -8.03 -15.69 24.32
C LEU A 9 -9.14 -14.63 24.56
N THR A 10 -9.48 -14.34 25.82
CA THR A 10 -10.47 -13.34 26.22
C THR A 10 -9.89 -11.95 26.51
N GLN A 11 -8.58 -11.76 26.30
CA GLN A 11 -7.86 -10.57 26.72
C GLN A 11 -8.00 -9.40 25.74
N TYR A 12 -8.22 -9.69 24.45
CA TYR A 12 -8.21 -8.67 23.39
C TYR A 12 -9.62 -8.32 22.92
N GLU A 13 -9.83 -7.03 22.57
CA GLU A 13 -11.15 -6.49 22.28
C GLU A 13 -11.36 -6.15 20.78
N LYS A 14 -10.32 -5.69 20.11
CA LYS A 14 -10.39 -5.34 18.68
C LYS A 14 -9.06 -5.52 17.95
N ILE A 15 -9.15 -5.64 16.64
CA ILE A 15 -8.02 -5.63 15.72
C ILE A 15 -8.03 -4.30 14.97
N VAL A 16 -6.89 -3.63 14.87
CA VAL A 16 -6.64 -2.47 14.03
C VAL A 16 -5.63 -2.87 12.97
N THR A 17 -6.00 -2.77 11.69
CA THR A 17 -5.17 -3.26 10.58
C THR A 17 -5.19 -2.31 9.40
N HIS A 18 -4.23 -2.48 8.48
CA HIS A 18 -4.21 -1.73 7.23
C HIS A 18 -5.39 -2.08 6.33
N ASN A 19 -5.71 -1.21 5.38
CA ASN A 19 -6.91 -1.32 4.54
C ASN A 19 -6.62 -1.87 3.14
N ASP A 20 -5.66 -2.79 3.03
CA ASP A 20 -5.28 -3.52 1.83
C ASP A 20 -5.44 -5.03 2.01
N PHE A 21 -5.00 -5.82 1.03
CA PHE A 21 -5.19 -7.26 1.05
C PHE A 21 -4.38 -7.94 2.17
N ASP A 22 -3.15 -7.50 2.42
CA ASP A 22 -2.31 -8.03 3.50
C ASP A 22 -2.92 -7.76 4.88
N GLY A 23 -3.37 -6.52 5.13
CA GLY A 23 -4.10 -6.19 6.35
C GLY A 23 -5.38 -7.00 6.54
N LEU A 24 -6.12 -7.34 5.46
CA LEU A 24 -7.32 -8.18 5.55
C LEU A 24 -6.98 -9.63 5.90
N VAL A 25 -5.94 -10.20 5.30
CA VAL A 25 -5.47 -11.57 5.61
C VAL A 25 -4.95 -11.62 7.05
N SER A 26 -4.14 -10.65 7.47
CA SER A 26 -3.64 -10.50 8.84
C SER A 26 -4.79 -10.46 9.87
N ALA A 27 -5.82 -9.64 9.60
CA ALA A 27 -7.00 -9.56 10.46
C ALA A 27 -7.78 -10.88 10.47
N SER A 28 -7.89 -11.59 9.34
CA SER A 28 -8.60 -12.87 9.26
C SER A 28 -7.93 -13.94 10.15
N LEU A 29 -6.60 -14.03 10.11
CA LEU A 29 -5.82 -14.88 10.99
C LEU A 29 -6.04 -14.53 12.47
N CYS A 30 -5.92 -13.23 12.83
CA CYS A 30 -6.13 -12.77 14.19
C CYS A 30 -7.57 -13.01 14.67
N THR A 31 -8.60 -12.79 13.82
CA THR A 31 -10.00 -13.05 14.17
C THR A 31 -10.26 -14.54 14.39
N TRP A 32 -9.61 -15.40 13.57
CA TRP A 32 -9.75 -16.84 13.72
C TRP A 32 -9.10 -17.34 15.02
N PHE A 33 -7.87 -16.92 15.27
CA PHE A 33 -7.08 -17.40 16.41
C PHE A 33 -7.54 -16.81 17.74
N LEU A 34 -7.67 -15.47 17.82
CA LEU A 34 -8.01 -14.77 19.07
C LEU A 34 -9.52 -14.65 19.34
N LYS A 35 -10.37 -15.12 18.41
CA LYS A 35 -11.83 -15.05 18.49
C LYS A 35 -12.40 -13.62 18.64
N ILE A 36 -11.64 -12.62 18.15
CA ILE A 36 -12.05 -11.22 18.15
C ILE A 36 -12.96 -10.97 16.93
N GLN A 37 -14.08 -10.24 17.15
CA GLN A 37 -15.03 -9.91 16.08
C GLN A 37 -14.89 -8.49 15.55
N LYS A 38 -14.33 -7.59 16.36
CA LYS A 38 -14.24 -6.17 16.03
C LYS A 38 -12.97 -5.87 15.25
N VAL A 39 -13.11 -5.46 13.99
CA VAL A 39 -12.01 -5.06 13.12
C VAL A 39 -12.19 -3.60 12.70
N ILE A 40 -11.14 -2.81 12.84
CA ILE A 40 -11.04 -1.41 12.43
C ILE A 40 -9.91 -1.30 11.40
N PHE A 41 -10.15 -0.58 10.31
CA PHE A 41 -9.17 -0.33 9.27
C PHE A 41 -8.62 1.08 9.39
N ALA A 42 -7.30 1.21 9.25
CA ALA A 42 -6.60 2.45 9.39
C ALA A 42 -5.45 2.54 8.36
N GLY A 43 -5.02 3.76 8.05
CA GLY A 43 -3.75 3.96 7.35
C GLY A 43 -2.64 4.36 8.32
N PRO A 44 -1.36 4.31 7.89
CA PRO A 44 -0.21 4.68 8.72
C PRO A 44 -0.34 6.06 9.37
N LEU A 45 -0.81 7.06 8.63
CA LEU A 45 -1.01 8.44 9.16
C LEU A 45 -2.08 8.52 10.26
N THR A 46 -3.07 7.64 10.24
CA THR A 46 -4.10 7.57 11.29
C THR A 46 -3.49 7.15 12.62
N ILE A 47 -2.54 6.21 12.56
CA ILE A 47 -1.80 5.73 13.74
C ILE A 47 -0.81 6.78 14.23
N THR A 48 0.06 7.27 13.36
CA THR A 48 1.10 8.25 13.74
C THR A 48 0.54 9.58 14.27
N ARG A 49 -0.69 9.94 13.86
CA ARG A 49 -1.42 11.11 14.36
C ARG A 49 -2.35 10.83 15.52
N SER A 50 -2.35 9.59 16.05
CA SER A 50 -3.20 9.17 17.17
C SER A 50 -4.69 9.47 16.96
N GLN A 51 -5.19 9.30 15.72
CA GLN A 51 -6.59 9.57 15.37
C GLN A 51 -7.55 8.45 15.80
N ILE A 52 -7.00 7.30 16.22
CA ILE A 52 -7.74 6.17 16.78
C ILE A 52 -7.16 5.88 18.16
N THR A 53 -8.04 5.69 19.14
CA THR A 53 -7.63 5.22 20.47
C THR A 53 -7.26 3.75 20.40
N ILE A 54 -6.01 3.43 20.75
CA ILE A 54 -5.47 2.07 20.86
C ILE A 54 -5.05 1.84 22.30
N THR A 55 -5.32 0.66 22.83
CA THR A 55 -5.08 0.26 24.22
C THR A 55 -4.33 -1.07 24.28
N GLU A 56 -3.91 -1.49 25.46
CA GLU A 56 -3.27 -2.80 25.69
C GLU A 56 -4.21 -4.01 25.43
N LYS A 57 -5.47 -3.75 25.11
CA LYS A 57 -6.44 -4.78 24.71
C LYS A 57 -6.62 -4.87 23.18
N ASP A 58 -5.82 -4.15 22.43
CA ASP A 58 -5.96 -4.09 20.97
C ASP A 58 -4.80 -4.79 20.27
N VAL A 59 -5.11 -5.46 19.17
CA VAL A 59 -4.14 -6.07 18.26
C VAL A 59 -3.94 -5.12 17.10
N VAL A 60 -2.68 -4.83 16.74
CA VAL A 60 -2.33 -3.96 15.62
C VAL A 60 -1.54 -4.77 14.61
N CYS A 61 -1.97 -4.77 13.35
CA CYS A 61 -1.33 -5.49 12.24
C CYS A 61 -1.06 -4.55 11.07
N ASP A 62 0.13 -4.70 10.45
CA ASP A 62 0.46 -4.04 9.19
C ASP A 62 0.37 -2.49 9.27
N LEU A 63 0.79 -1.96 10.39
CA LEU A 63 0.73 -0.53 10.73
C LEU A 63 1.88 -0.15 11.67
N PRO A 64 2.30 1.15 11.67
CA PRO A 64 3.27 1.64 12.63
C PRO A 64 2.89 1.33 14.08
N TYR A 65 3.89 1.09 14.92
CA TYR A 65 3.67 0.84 16.34
C TYR A 65 3.02 2.06 17.02
N PRO A 66 1.82 1.91 17.62
CA PRO A 66 1.07 3.03 18.19
C PRO A 66 1.56 3.50 19.57
N LEU A 67 2.73 3.04 20.03
CA LEU A 67 3.35 3.22 21.37
C LEU A 67 2.68 2.42 22.49
N GLN A 68 1.46 1.90 22.26
CA GLN A 68 0.74 1.07 23.22
C GLN A 68 -0.23 0.17 22.44
N CYS A 69 -0.15 -1.14 22.62
CA CYS A 69 -1.13 -2.12 22.16
C CYS A 69 -0.92 -3.45 22.91
N GLY A 70 -1.83 -4.38 22.74
CA GLY A 70 -1.73 -5.71 23.33
C GLY A 70 -0.84 -6.66 22.55
N LEU A 71 -0.99 -6.66 21.21
CA LEU A 71 -0.09 -7.33 20.28
C LEU A 71 0.17 -6.43 19.08
N TRP A 72 1.41 -6.46 18.58
CA TRP A 72 1.81 -5.76 17.38
C TRP A 72 2.47 -6.72 16.39
N PHE A 73 1.99 -6.70 15.15
CA PHE A 73 2.55 -7.46 14.04
C PHE A 73 2.87 -6.51 12.89
N ASP A 74 4.09 -6.56 12.40
CA ASP A 74 4.52 -5.71 11.29
C ASP A 74 5.74 -6.27 10.56
N HIS A 75 5.98 -5.81 9.34
CA HIS A 75 7.09 -6.25 8.50
C HIS A 75 7.84 -5.07 7.81
N HIS A 76 7.41 -3.85 8.03
CA HIS A 76 7.95 -2.66 7.35
C HIS A 76 9.26 -2.19 7.97
N GLU A 77 10.36 -2.22 7.22
CA GLU A 77 11.67 -1.73 7.67
C GLU A 77 11.64 -0.27 8.17
N GLY A 78 10.81 0.60 7.55
CA GLY A 78 10.64 1.98 7.99
C GLY A 78 10.11 2.11 9.42
N ASN A 79 9.22 1.21 9.85
CA ASN A 79 8.72 1.17 11.23
C ASN A 79 9.82 0.72 12.21
N LEU A 80 10.69 -0.20 11.81
CA LEU A 80 11.87 -0.58 12.60
C LEU A 80 12.82 0.60 12.80
N GLN A 81 13.08 1.38 11.75
CA GLN A 81 13.90 2.59 11.85
C GLN A 81 13.27 3.63 12.79
N GLU A 82 11.96 3.80 12.74
CA GLU A 82 11.24 4.70 13.67
C GLU A 82 11.37 4.24 15.14
N LEU A 83 11.22 2.96 15.42
CA LEU A 83 11.44 2.40 16.75
C LEU A 83 12.86 2.65 17.25
N ALA A 84 13.88 2.46 16.40
CA ALA A 84 15.27 2.72 16.72
C ALA A 84 15.50 4.21 17.08
N LEU A 85 14.93 5.15 16.33
CA LEU A 85 14.98 6.58 16.64
C LEU A 85 14.33 6.91 17.99
N ARG A 86 13.26 6.18 18.36
CA ARG A 86 12.57 6.32 19.65
C ARG A 86 13.23 5.54 20.77
N LYS A 87 14.30 4.77 20.51
CA LYS A 87 15.00 3.89 21.46
C LYS A 87 14.07 2.83 22.06
N ILE A 88 13.16 2.32 21.26
CA ILE A 88 12.27 1.22 21.61
C ILE A 88 12.83 -0.05 20.97
N ASP A 89 13.04 -1.08 21.79
CA ASP A 89 13.44 -2.40 21.32
C ASP A 89 12.21 -3.13 20.79
N PRO A 90 12.15 -3.51 19.49
CA PRO A 90 11.03 -4.23 18.94
C PRO A 90 10.77 -5.58 19.64
N GLU A 91 11.80 -6.24 20.19
CA GLU A 91 11.64 -7.49 20.94
C GLU A 91 10.94 -7.29 22.29
N SER A 92 10.89 -6.06 22.80
CA SER A 92 10.15 -5.72 24.02
C SER A 92 8.64 -5.55 23.80
N ILE A 93 8.19 -5.46 22.53
CA ILE A 93 6.79 -5.26 22.18
C ILE A 93 6.12 -6.64 22.06
N PRO A 94 4.99 -6.90 22.75
CA PRO A 94 4.25 -8.13 22.58
C PRO A 94 3.75 -8.30 21.12
N GLY A 95 3.89 -9.50 20.57
CA GLY A 95 3.60 -9.81 19.17
C GLY A 95 4.87 -10.19 18.42
N ARG A 96 5.01 -9.77 17.17
CA ARG A 96 6.21 -10.03 16.37
C ARG A 96 6.42 -8.96 15.31
N PHE A 97 7.64 -8.45 15.21
CA PHE A 97 8.17 -7.77 14.04
C PHE A 97 9.16 -8.70 13.33
N ASP A 98 9.02 -8.86 12.01
CA ASP A 98 10.00 -9.60 11.21
C ASP A 98 9.98 -9.08 9.77
N LEU A 99 11.16 -8.96 9.14
CA LEU A 99 11.30 -8.57 7.73
C LEU A 99 10.86 -9.72 6.81
N LYS A 100 9.56 -9.86 6.64
CA LYS A 100 8.91 -10.84 5.78
C LYS A 100 8.25 -10.16 4.57
N PRO A 101 7.85 -10.91 3.54
CA PRO A 101 7.17 -10.33 2.37
C PRO A 101 5.84 -9.66 2.69
N SER A 102 5.16 -10.05 3.79
CA SER A 102 3.87 -9.53 4.22
C SER A 102 3.70 -9.61 5.74
N CYS A 103 2.87 -8.76 6.33
CA CYS A 103 2.48 -8.85 7.73
C CYS A 103 1.67 -10.13 8.01
N SER A 104 0.84 -10.56 7.07
CA SER A 104 0.09 -11.82 7.19
C SER A 104 1.01 -13.03 7.30
N ARG A 105 2.19 -13.01 6.68
CA ARG A 105 3.24 -14.02 6.87
C ARG A 105 3.75 -14.01 8.31
N VAL A 106 4.03 -12.83 8.87
CA VAL A 106 4.48 -12.68 10.27
C VAL A 106 3.42 -13.23 11.24
N VAL A 107 2.15 -12.86 11.03
CA VAL A 107 1.01 -13.34 11.83
C VAL A 107 0.84 -14.85 11.72
N TYR A 108 0.88 -15.39 10.50
CA TYR A 108 0.74 -16.82 10.25
C TYR A 108 1.83 -17.63 10.95
N GLU A 109 3.09 -17.23 10.78
CA GLU A 109 4.22 -17.92 11.43
C GLU A 109 4.15 -17.84 12.96
N TYR A 110 3.78 -16.68 13.51
CA TYR A 110 3.63 -16.49 14.96
C TYR A 110 2.61 -17.46 15.57
N PHE A 111 1.43 -17.59 14.97
CA PHE A 111 0.40 -18.47 15.50
C PHE A 111 0.65 -19.94 15.19
N SER A 112 1.35 -20.27 14.10
CA SER A 112 1.70 -21.66 13.74
C SER A 112 2.71 -22.29 14.69
N GLU A 113 3.44 -21.52 15.51
CA GLU A 113 4.35 -22.06 16.52
C GLU A 113 3.62 -22.77 17.68
N GLY A 114 2.37 -22.43 17.92
CA GLY A 114 1.58 -22.96 19.04
C GLY A 114 0.44 -23.90 18.66
N GLU A 115 -0.13 -23.74 17.47
CA GLU A 115 -1.30 -24.48 16.99
C GLU A 115 -1.23 -24.72 15.48
N GLU A 116 -1.86 -25.82 15.03
CA GLU A 116 -2.00 -26.10 13.60
C GLU A 116 -3.11 -25.21 13.01
N LEU A 117 -2.73 -24.27 12.14
CA LEU A 117 -3.66 -23.42 11.42
C LEU A 117 -4.32 -24.16 10.25
N PRO A 118 -5.58 -23.85 9.90
CA PRO A 118 -6.20 -24.39 8.70
C PRO A 118 -5.36 -24.11 7.45
N LEU A 119 -5.13 -25.13 6.64
CA LEU A 119 -4.26 -25.05 5.45
C LEU A 119 -4.73 -24.00 4.44
N TYR A 120 -6.01 -23.67 4.41
CA TYR A 120 -6.54 -22.66 3.49
C TYR A 120 -5.97 -21.24 3.75
N PHE A 121 -5.51 -20.94 4.98
CA PHE A 121 -4.85 -19.68 5.25
C PHE A 121 -3.51 -19.54 4.52
N LEU A 122 -2.75 -20.64 4.40
CA LEU A 122 -1.43 -20.57 3.80
C LEU A 122 -1.49 -19.99 2.38
N LYS A 123 -2.47 -20.39 1.57
CA LYS A 123 -2.63 -19.85 0.22
C LYS A 123 -2.96 -18.35 0.21
N ALA A 124 -3.79 -17.87 1.13
CA ALA A 124 -4.09 -16.45 1.25
C ALA A 124 -2.82 -15.64 1.62
N VAL A 125 -2.00 -16.18 2.52
CA VAL A 125 -0.72 -15.59 2.93
C VAL A 125 0.29 -15.59 1.77
N GLU A 126 0.42 -16.69 1.02
CA GLU A 126 1.31 -16.76 -0.15
C GLU A 126 0.91 -15.73 -1.22
N GLU A 127 -0.38 -15.51 -1.44
CA GLU A 127 -0.83 -14.46 -2.35
C GLU A 127 -0.60 -13.06 -1.80
N ALA A 128 -0.73 -12.84 -0.49
CA ALA A 128 -0.41 -11.57 0.16
C ALA A 128 1.09 -11.24 0.02
N ASP A 129 1.98 -12.23 0.20
CA ASP A 129 3.42 -12.07 -0.01
C ASP A 129 3.77 -11.52 -1.39
N VAL A 130 3.09 -12.01 -2.44
CA VAL A 130 3.32 -11.57 -3.82
C VAL A 130 2.73 -10.18 -4.07
N ILE A 131 1.52 -9.93 -3.56
CA ILE A 131 0.78 -8.69 -3.81
C ILE A 131 1.43 -7.51 -3.09
N ASP A 132 1.76 -7.67 -1.81
CA ASP A 132 2.33 -6.63 -0.98
C ASP A 132 3.78 -6.32 -1.36
N GLY A 133 4.61 -7.35 -1.49
CA GLY A 133 5.99 -7.22 -1.95
C GLY A 133 6.13 -6.84 -3.42
N PHE A 134 5.02 -6.72 -4.18
CA PHE A 134 5.02 -6.50 -5.64
C PHE A 134 5.99 -7.43 -6.38
N SER A 135 6.07 -8.69 -5.95
CA SER A 135 7.08 -9.68 -6.37
C SER A 135 6.69 -10.39 -7.67
N TYR A 136 6.27 -9.63 -8.68
CA TYR A 136 5.92 -10.13 -10.01
C TYR A 136 7.14 -10.16 -10.93
N THR A 137 7.22 -11.18 -11.78
CA THR A 137 8.31 -11.38 -12.74
C THR A 137 8.00 -10.79 -14.13
N SER A 138 6.71 -10.59 -14.43
CA SER A 138 6.24 -10.03 -15.70
C SER A 138 4.91 -9.27 -15.55
N ILE A 139 4.60 -8.44 -16.56
CA ILE A 139 3.31 -7.75 -16.62
C ILE A 139 2.15 -8.75 -16.73
N GLU A 140 2.34 -9.86 -17.46
CA GLU A 140 1.33 -10.91 -17.57
C GLU A 140 1.05 -11.55 -16.21
N GLU A 141 2.09 -11.83 -15.41
CA GLU A 141 1.92 -12.34 -14.07
C GLU A 141 1.21 -11.33 -13.17
N TRP A 142 1.61 -10.06 -13.19
CA TRP A 142 0.95 -9.00 -12.45
C TRP A 142 -0.53 -8.85 -12.81
N ARG A 143 -0.90 -9.11 -14.08
CA ARG A 143 -2.28 -9.04 -14.57
C ARG A 143 -3.10 -10.30 -14.35
N ARG A 144 -2.48 -11.39 -13.98
CA ARG A 144 -3.19 -12.64 -13.72
C ARG A 144 -4.15 -12.47 -12.55
N GLU A 145 -5.41 -12.79 -12.77
CA GLU A 145 -6.46 -12.76 -11.76
C GLU A 145 -6.36 -14.01 -10.88
N THR A 146 -5.36 -14.06 -9.97
CA THR A 146 -5.34 -15.06 -8.91
C THR A 146 -6.42 -14.73 -7.87
N PRO A 147 -6.87 -15.68 -7.04
CA PRO A 147 -7.93 -15.44 -6.05
C PRO A 147 -7.66 -14.24 -5.11
N GLY A 148 -6.45 -14.13 -4.56
CA GLY A 148 -6.06 -12.98 -3.73
C GLY A 148 -6.00 -11.69 -4.53
N LYS A 149 -5.51 -11.74 -5.78
CA LYS A 149 -5.49 -10.58 -6.67
C LYS A 149 -6.89 -10.08 -7.00
N VAL A 150 -7.85 -10.98 -7.22
CA VAL A 150 -9.26 -10.62 -7.42
C VAL A 150 -9.77 -9.82 -6.23
N ILE A 151 -9.54 -10.29 -5.00
CA ILE A 151 -9.95 -9.58 -3.78
C ILE A 151 -9.22 -8.23 -3.67
N ASP A 152 -7.90 -8.19 -3.87
CA ASP A 152 -7.10 -6.96 -3.86
C ASP A 152 -7.65 -5.90 -4.83
N LEU A 153 -8.00 -6.29 -6.05
CA LEU A 153 -8.58 -5.38 -7.05
C LEU A 153 -9.91 -4.78 -6.59
N THR A 154 -10.73 -5.53 -5.85
CA THR A 154 -12.02 -5.02 -5.36
C THR A 154 -11.86 -3.88 -4.33
N LEU A 155 -10.74 -3.85 -3.60
CA LEU A 155 -10.42 -2.79 -2.65
C LEU A 155 -10.04 -1.47 -3.34
N LYS A 156 -9.60 -1.55 -4.59
CA LYS A 156 -9.11 -0.43 -5.40
C LYS A 156 -10.21 0.30 -6.17
N ALA A 157 -11.43 -0.25 -6.23
CA ALA A 157 -12.58 0.47 -6.77
C ALA A 157 -13.10 1.50 -5.74
N PRO A 158 -13.54 2.70 -6.16
CA PRO A 158 -14.08 3.71 -5.26
C PRO A 158 -15.27 3.19 -4.45
N PHE A 159 -15.36 3.59 -3.19
CA PHE A 159 -16.51 3.33 -2.33
C PHE A 159 -17.35 4.59 -2.16
N PRO A 160 -18.68 4.49 -1.99
CA PRO A 160 -19.56 5.64 -1.73
C PRO A 160 -19.16 6.40 -0.46
N SER A 161 -18.76 5.69 0.59
CA SER A 161 -18.30 6.26 1.85
C SER A 161 -17.22 5.41 2.50
N ALA A 162 -16.53 5.98 3.48
CA ALA A 162 -15.56 5.23 4.31
C ALA A 162 -16.23 4.09 5.10
N GLU A 163 -17.50 4.26 5.52
CA GLU A 163 -18.23 3.20 6.23
C GLU A 163 -18.61 2.05 5.31
N ASP A 164 -19.01 2.34 4.05
CA ASP A 164 -19.25 1.29 3.04
C ASP A 164 -17.99 0.48 2.78
N GLN A 165 -16.84 1.15 2.67
CA GLN A 165 -15.54 0.51 2.54
C GLN A 165 -15.23 -0.38 3.74
N ALA A 166 -15.34 0.16 4.95
CA ALA A 166 -15.06 -0.59 6.17
C ALA A 166 -16.01 -1.77 6.35
N SER A 167 -17.28 -1.61 6.02
CA SER A 167 -18.28 -2.70 6.06
C SER A 167 -17.95 -3.81 5.07
N TYR A 168 -17.60 -3.44 3.84
CA TYR A 168 -17.14 -4.39 2.83
C TYR A 168 -15.91 -5.18 3.29
N MET A 169 -14.88 -4.48 3.78
CA MET A 169 -13.65 -5.11 4.25
C MET A 169 -13.87 -6.04 5.45
N ARG A 170 -14.74 -5.64 6.41
CA ARG A 170 -15.14 -6.53 7.53
C ARG A 170 -15.80 -7.81 7.02
N ASN A 171 -16.66 -7.71 6.00
CA ASN A 171 -17.26 -8.90 5.39
C ASN A 171 -16.17 -9.80 4.74
N VAL A 172 -15.24 -9.22 3.99
CA VAL A 172 -14.11 -9.98 3.40
C VAL A 172 -13.30 -10.70 4.49
N VAL A 173 -12.93 -10.00 5.57
CA VAL A 173 -12.20 -10.60 6.71
C VAL A 173 -12.98 -11.77 7.30
N GLN A 174 -14.29 -11.62 7.48
CA GLN A 174 -15.15 -12.69 8.00
C GLN A 174 -15.21 -13.90 7.06
N GLN A 175 -15.30 -13.67 5.75
CA GLN A 175 -15.29 -14.76 4.78
C GLN A 175 -13.93 -15.48 4.72
N LEU A 176 -12.81 -14.73 4.70
CA LEU A 176 -11.46 -15.31 4.70
C LEU A 176 -11.15 -16.05 6.01
N ARG A 177 -11.76 -15.70 7.14
CA ARG A 177 -11.63 -16.43 8.39
C ARG A 177 -12.16 -17.87 8.29
N ASP A 178 -13.23 -18.08 7.53
CA ASP A 178 -13.99 -19.34 7.54
C ASP A 178 -13.86 -20.14 6.22
N ARG A 179 -13.22 -19.57 5.19
CA ARG A 179 -13.15 -20.12 3.83
C ARG A 179 -11.79 -19.87 3.19
N SER A 180 -11.46 -20.66 2.19
CA SER A 180 -10.29 -20.43 1.35
C SER A 180 -10.40 -19.15 0.53
N VAL A 181 -9.26 -18.56 0.18
CA VAL A 181 -9.19 -17.39 -0.70
C VAL A 181 -9.83 -17.66 -2.06
N ASP A 182 -9.76 -18.91 -2.56
CA ASP A 182 -10.43 -19.36 -3.78
C ASP A 182 -11.95 -19.23 -3.67
N GLU A 183 -12.55 -19.78 -2.62
CA GLU A 183 -13.98 -19.70 -2.40
C GLU A 183 -14.45 -18.25 -2.23
N VAL A 184 -13.70 -17.44 -1.47
CA VAL A 184 -14.02 -16.04 -1.23
C VAL A 184 -13.99 -15.23 -2.52
N SER A 185 -12.99 -15.45 -3.37
CA SER A 185 -12.87 -14.73 -4.64
C SER A 185 -14.08 -14.92 -5.56
N HIS A 186 -14.81 -16.03 -5.44
CA HIS A 186 -15.98 -16.34 -6.27
C HIS A 186 -17.32 -15.89 -5.67
N LEU A 187 -17.34 -15.31 -4.47
CA LEU A 187 -18.59 -14.82 -3.87
C LEU A 187 -19.20 -13.66 -4.70
N ASP A 188 -20.51 -13.63 -4.81
CA ASP A 188 -21.24 -12.67 -5.64
C ASP A 188 -20.86 -11.21 -5.36
N PHE A 189 -20.72 -10.83 -4.07
CA PHE A 189 -20.36 -9.47 -3.70
C PHE A 189 -18.91 -9.11 -4.06
N ILE A 190 -18.00 -10.07 -4.10
CA ILE A 190 -16.62 -9.90 -4.61
C ILE A 190 -16.65 -9.69 -6.12
N GLN A 191 -17.37 -10.57 -6.84
CA GLN A 191 -17.47 -10.49 -8.30
C GLN A 191 -18.17 -9.20 -8.77
N GLU A 192 -19.16 -8.70 -8.01
CA GLU A 192 -19.79 -7.41 -8.30
C GLU A 192 -18.80 -6.26 -8.14
N ARG A 193 -18.00 -6.27 -7.07
CA ARG A 193 -16.95 -5.26 -6.85
C ARG A 193 -15.83 -5.35 -7.90
N LEU A 194 -15.48 -6.57 -8.35
CA LEU A 194 -14.51 -6.75 -9.43
C LEU A 194 -14.99 -6.10 -10.72
N ARG A 195 -16.26 -6.29 -11.10
CA ARG A 195 -16.85 -5.61 -12.28
C ARG A 195 -16.79 -4.08 -12.16
N GLN A 196 -17.04 -3.53 -10.97
CA GLN A 196 -16.90 -2.09 -10.72
C GLN A 196 -15.43 -1.64 -10.88
N TYR A 197 -14.46 -2.40 -10.35
CA TYR A 197 -13.05 -2.11 -10.56
C TYR A 197 -12.68 -2.13 -12.05
N GLN A 198 -13.11 -3.13 -12.81
CA GLN A 198 -12.81 -3.24 -14.25
C GLN A 198 -13.33 -2.03 -15.04
N GLN A 199 -14.51 -1.51 -14.68
CA GLN A 199 -15.05 -0.28 -15.28
C GLN A 199 -14.19 0.95 -14.91
N GLU A 200 -13.79 1.09 -13.64
CA GLU A 200 -12.91 2.17 -13.18
C GLU A 200 -11.50 2.04 -13.79
N GLU A 201 -10.96 0.83 -13.94
CA GLU A 201 -9.68 0.61 -14.62
C GLU A 201 -9.71 1.15 -16.05
N GLY A 202 -10.78 0.87 -16.80
CA GLY A 202 -10.95 1.42 -18.14
C GLY A 202 -10.99 2.96 -18.17
N ARG A 203 -11.55 3.59 -17.11
CA ARG A 203 -11.52 5.04 -16.93
C ARG A 203 -10.12 5.55 -16.58
N MET A 204 -9.42 4.88 -15.65
CA MET A 204 -8.07 5.23 -15.29
C MET A 204 -7.09 5.14 -16.47
N LEU A 205 -7.20 4.09 -17.30
CA LEU A 205 -6.38 3.95 -18.52
C LEU A 205 -6.61 5.08 -19.52
N ARG A 206 -7.85 5.57 -19.68
CA ARG A 206 -8.12 6.75 -20.52
C ARG A 206 -7.46 7.98 -19.95
N ILE A 207 -7.60 8.25 -18.63
CA ILE A 207 -6.95 9.40 -17.96
C ILE A 207 -5.45 9.35 -18.15
N ILE A 208 -4.82 8.19 -17.94
CA ILE A 208 -3.38 8.02 -18.13
C ILE A 208 -3.00 8.35 -19.56
N ARG A 209 -3.69 7.78 -20.57
CA ARG A 209 -3.38 8.03 -21.99
C ARG A 209 -3.47 9.52 -22.33
N ASP A 210 -4.47 10.22 -21.80
CA ASP A 210 -4.71 11.63 -22.10
C ASP A 210 -3.78 12.59 -21.34
N SER A 211 -3.16 12.13 -20.25
CA SER A 211 -2.37 12.96 -19.34
C SER A 211 -0.89 12.59 -19.29
N SER A 212 -0.45 11.59 -20.10
CA SER A 212 0.92 11.12 -20.03
C SER A 212 1.77 11.58 -21.20
N TYR A 213 3.06 11.74 -20.91
CA TYR A 213 4.09 12.07 -21.89
C TYR A 213 5.46 11.60 -21.40
N PHE A 214 6.45 11.57 -22.30
CA PHE A 214 7.86 11.43 -21.99
C PHE A 214 8.54 12.79 -22.06
N GLY A 215 9.50 13.06 -21.17
CA GLY A 215 10.28 14.30 -21.21
C GLY A 215 11.13 14.35 -22.48
N GLU A 216 11.34 15.55 -23.05
CA GLU A 216 12.18 15.75 -24.24
C GLU A 216 13.63 15.23 -24.04
N GLN A 217 14.12 15.27 -22.79
CA GLN A 217 15.44 14.78 -22.40
C GLN A 217 15.49 13.25 -22.16
N ASP A 218 14.37 12.56 -22.16
CA ASP A 218 14.26 11.11 -21.98
C ASP A 218 14.23 10.41 -23.35
N GLU A 219 15.36 10.42 -24.05
CA GLU A 219 15.49 9.82 -25.38
C GLU A 219 15.12 8.33 -25.41
N LYS A 220 15.35 7.62 -24.30
CA LYS A 220 15.07 6.20 -24.17
C LYS A 220 13.59 5.91 -23.80
N LYS A 221 12.82 6.92 -23.45
CA LYS A 221 11.42 6.80 -22.99
C LYS A 221 11.28 5.86 -21.80
N GLU A 222 12.18 6.00 -20.83
CA GLU A 222 12.22 5.15 -19.63
C GLU A 222 11.29 5.63 -18.53
N LEU A 223 11.01 6.95 -18.41
CA LEU A 223 10.22 7.54 -17.35
C LEU A 223 8.97 8.22 -17.90
N VAL A 224 7.81 7.55 -17.82
CA VAL A 224 6.55 8.17 -18.21
C VAL A 224 6.03 9.11 -17.12
N VAL A 225 5.70 10.34 -17.51
CA VAL A 225 5.07 11.34 -16.64
C VAL A 225 3.57 11.31 -16.85
N VAL A 226 2.79 11.19 -15.77
CA VAL A 226 1.33 11.35 -15.75
C VAL A 226 1.03 12.67 -15.04
N ASP A 227 0.73 13.71 -15.82
CA ASP A 227 0.50 15.07 -15.31
C ASP A 227 -1.00 15.34 -15.08
N LEU A 228 -1.41 15.26 -13.84
CA LEU A 228 -2.79 15.50 -13.41
C LEU A 228 -3.03 16.95 -12.96
N THR A 229 -2.07 17.86 -13.13
CA THR A 229 -2.18 19.24 -12.65
C THR A 229 -3.21 20.08 -13.43
N SER A 230 -3.70 19.61 -14.58
CA SER A 230 -4.80 20.25 -15.32
C SER A 230 -6.17 19.99 -14.68
N TYR A 231 -6.35 18.90 -13.94
CA TYR A 231 -7.63 18.53 -13.33
C TYR A 231 -7.99 19.45 -12.15
N GLN A 232 -9.25 19.83 -12.03
CA GLN A 232 -9.75 20.59 -10.88
C GLN A 232 -9.83 19.73 -9.61
N ARG A 233 -10.16 18.45 -9.77
CA ARG A 233 -10.08 17.45 -8.71
C ARG A 233 -9.18 16.32 -9.18
N ARG A 234 -8.21 15.93 -8.35
CA ARG A 234 -7.36 14.78 -8.68
C ARG A 234 -8.24 13.57 -8.94
N PRO A 235 -8.19 12.98 -10.13
CA PRO A 235 -8.92 11.75 -10.41
C PRO A 235 -8.35 10.61 -9.56
N HIS A 236 -9.20 9.64 -9.24
CA HIS A 236 -8.73 8.37 -8.67
C HIS A 236 -7.91 7.66 -9.73
N LEU A 237 -6.68 7.29 -9.41
CA LEU A 237 -5.73 6.72 -10.35
C LEU A 237 -4.77 5.74 -9.65
N ILE A 238 -4.56 4.59 -10.29
CA ILE A 238 -3.46 3.69 -9.98
C ILE A 238 -2.38 3.92 -11.04
N LYS A 239 -1.35 4.70 -10.68
CA LYS A 239 -0.32 5.15 -11.62
C LYS A 239 0.39 3.99 -12.34
N ASN A 240 0.55 2.83 -11.68
CA ASN A 240 1.22 1.66 -12.24
C ASN A 240 0.47 1.09 -13.48
N LEU A 241 -0.81 1.41 -13.66
CA LEU A 241 -1.53 1.08 -14.89
C LEU A 241 -0.92 1.74 -16.14
N ALA A 242 -0.06 2.77 -15.97
CA ALA A 242 0.72 3.34 -17.06
C ALA A 242 1.59 2.29 -17.78
N PHE A 243 2.06 1.27 -17.07
CA PHE A 243 2.87 0.20 -17.65
C PHE A 243 2.08 -0.74 -18.59
N LEU A 244 0.75 -0.69 -18.57
CA LEU A 244 -0.08 -1.38 -19.57
C LEU A 244 -0.14 -0.61 -20.91
N ILE A 245 0.12 0.70 -20.87
CA ILE A 245 0.15 1.56 -22.06
C ILE A 245 1.59 1.71 -22.57
N TYR A 246 2.55 1.73 -21.64
CA TYR A 246 3.97 1.93 -21.89
C TYR A 246 4.78 0.79 -21.25
N PRO A 247 4.70 -0.45 -21.79
CA PRO A 247 5.30 -1.64 -21.18
C PRO A 247 6.82 -1.59 -21.09
N GLU A 248 7.48 -0.80 -21.96
CA GLU A 248 8.93 -0.64 -21.97
C GLU A 248 9.42 0.40 -20.96
N ALA A 249 8.55 1.22 -20.38
CA ALA A 249 8.94 2.21 -19.40
C ALA A 249 9.45 1.53 -18.13
N LEU A 250 10.55 2.04 -17.59
CA LEU A 250 11.16 1.57 -16.34
C LEU A 250 10.52 2.21 -15.11
N GLY A 251 9.95 3.41 -15.26
CA GLY A 251 9.30 4.13 -14.17
C GLY A 251 8.11 4.96 -14.60
N VAL A 252 7.26 5.29 -13.63
CA VAL A 252 6.16 6.24 -13.77
C VAL A 252 6.27 7.33 -12.70
N LEU A 253 6.10 8.58 -13.14
CA LEU A 253 6.00 9.77 -12.28
C LEU A 253 4.61 10.38 -12.41
N GLU A 254 3.80 10.32 -11.35
CA GLU A 254 2.56 11.07 -11.26
C GLU A 254 2.81 12.45 -10.64
N VAL A 255 2.34 13.52 -11.29
CA VAL A 255 2.41 14.89 -10.81
C VAL A 255 1.00 15.45 -10.66
N TYR A 256 0.67 15.98 -9.49
CA TYR A 256 -0.68 16.44 -9.18
C TYR A 256 -0.68 17.63 -8.23
N ASN A 257 -1.81 18.34 -8.14
CA ASN A 257 -1.99 19.35 -7.10
C ASN A 257 -2.51 18.71 -5.82
N LEU A 258 -1.96 19.11 -4.67
CA LEU A 258 -2.52 18.77 -3.38
C LEU A 258 -3.89 19.44 -3.20
N MET A 259 -4.77 18.76 -2.49
CA MET A 259 -6.06 19.31 -2.10
C MET A 259 -5.94 19.86 -0.67
N ASP A 260 -6.58 20.97 -0.39
CA ASP A 260 -6.71 21.49 0.98
C ASP A 260 -7.73 20.65 1.80
N HIS A 261 -7.92 21.05 3.05
CA HIS A 261 -8.87 20.40 3.95
C HIS A 261 -10.35 20.53 3.53
N GLN A 262 -10.66 21.48 2.65
CA GLN A 262 -11.98 21.63 2.04
C GLN A 262 -12.10 20.88 0.71
N ARG A 263 -11.08 20.08 0.34
CA ARG A 263 -10.96 19.35 -0.94
C ARG A 263 -10.96 20.30 -2.16
N VAL A 264 -10.45 21.51 -1.98
CA VAL A 264 -10.21 22.45 -3.06
C VAL A 264 -8.78 22.31 -3.54
N LYS A 265 -8.58 22.41 -4.85
CA LYS A 265 -7.26 22.34 -5.48
C LYS A 265 -6.38 23.49 -5.00
N SER A 266 -5.25 23.15 -4.42
CA SER A 266 -4.23 24.10 -3.99
C SER A 266 -3.18 24.35 -5.09
N ASN A 267 -2.28 25.32 -4.85
CA ASN A 267 -1.10 25.52 -5.69
C ASN A 267 0.07 24.59 -5.29
N HIS A 268 -0.09 23.74 -4.28
CA HIS A 268 0.96 22.84 -3.84
C HIS A 268 1.05 21.61 -4.76
N LEU A 269 2.26 21.12 -4.98
CA LEU A 269 2.53 19.97 -5.84
C LEU A 269 2.72 18.69 -5.03
N GLY A 270 2.21 17.59 -5.55
CA GLY A 270 2.53 16.24 -5.13
C GLY A 270 3.21 15.50 -6.26
N PHE A 271 4.18 14.69 -5.90
CA PHE A 271 4.94 13.81 -6.79
C PHE A 271 4.84 12.38 -6.23
N SER A 272 4.56 11.41 -7.10
CA SER A 272 4.56 10.01 -6.71
C SER A 272 5.19 9.18 -7.81
N MET A 273 6.24 8.45 -7.50
CA MET A 273 6.97 7.62 -8.45
C MET A 273 6.84 6.13 -8.10
N SER A 274 6.91 5.29 -9.11
CA SER A 274 7.09 3.84 -8.95
C SER A 274 7.94 3.30 -10.09
N LEU A 275 8.77 2.30 -9.80
CA LEU A 275 9.40 1.49 -10.83
C LEU A 275 8.39 0.49 -11.41
N SER A 276 8.58 0.12 -12.67
CA SER A 276 7.93 -1.03 -13.28
C SER A 276 8.61 -2.33 -12.82
N ILE A 277 8.02 -3.46 -13.15
CA ILE A 277 8.64 -4.77 -12.94
C ILE A 277 10.03 -4.81 -13.61
N ASN A 278 10.16 -4.26 -14.81
CA ASN A 278 11.43 -4.17 -15.52
C ASN A 278 12.40 -3.17 -14.87
N GLY A 279 11.90 -2.03 -14.40
CA GLY A 279 12.69 -0.99 -13.73
C GLY A 279 13.20 -1.40 -12.34
N ASN A 280 12.51 -2.33 -11.68
CA ASN A 280 12.87 -2.83 -10.35
C ASN A 280 13.94 -3.95 -10.39
N ARG A 281 14.46 -4.30 -11.56
CA ARG A 281 15.52 -5.30 -11.68
C ARG A 281 16.86 -4.70 -11.23
N PRO A 282 17.69 -5.47 -10.50
CA PRO A 282 18.97 -4.98 -9.96
C PRO A 282 19.89 -4.35 -11.01
N GLU A 283 19.89 -4.87 -12.23
CA GLU A 283 20.72 -4.37 -13.34
C GLU A 283 20.33 -2.96 -13.82
N GLN A 284 19.13 -2.49 -13.51
CA GLN A 284 18.70 -1.13 -13.86
C GLN A 284 19.23 -0.07 -12.90
N ASN A 285 19.64 -0.46 -11.69
CA ASN A 285 20.24 0.41 -10.67
C ASN A 285 19.45 1.71 -10.38
N LYS A 286 18.13 1.69 -10.55
CA LYS A 286 17.28 2.86 -10.31
C LYS A 286 16.86 2.96 -8.84
N ASN A 287 16.95 4.15 -8.27
CA ASN A 287 16.56 4.43 -6.89
C ASN A 287 15.69 5.70 -6.79
N ILE A 288 14.38 5.50 -6.77
CA ILE A 288 13.41 6.60 -6.74
C ILE A 288 13.44 7.33 -5.39
N GLY A 289 13.66 6.62 -4.29
CA GLY A 289 13.78 7.22 -2.95
C GLY A 289 14.90 8.26 -2.89
N GLU A 290 16.05 7.94 -3.52
CA GLU A 290 17.17 8.88 -3.62
C GLU A 290 16.82 10.14 -4.41
N ILE A 291 16.07 10.01 -5.52
CA ILE A 291 15.58 11.17 -6.28
C ILE A 291 14.77 12.11 -5.38
N MET A 292 13.80 11.56 -4.63
CA MET A 292 12.94 12.37 -3.76
C MET A 292 13.73 13.04 -2.62
N ARG A 293 14.67 12.32 -2.00
CA ARG A 293 15.55 12.87 -0.95
C ARG A 293 16.49 13.94 -1.48
N THR A 294 17.16 13.70 -2.61
CA THR A 294 18.10 14.64 -3.24
C THR A 294 17.42 15.96 -3.57
N LEU A 295 16.16 15.93 -4.00
CA LEU A 295 15.38 17.12 -4.34
C LEU A 295 14.68 17.74 -3.12
N ASN A 296 14.84 17.15 -1.94
CA ASN A 296 14.14 17.56 -0.71
C ASN A 296 12.61 17.68 -0.92
N LEU A 297 12.05 16.76 -1.70
CA LEU A 297 10.62 16.67 -1.96
C LEU A 297 9.91 15.74 -0.97
N GLY A 298 10.58 14.65 -0.59
CA GLY A 298 10.02 13.60 0.25
C GLY A 298 10.96 12.42 0.40
N ASP A 299 10.40 11.24 0.60
CA ASP A 299 11.16 10.01 0.86
C ASP A 299 10.47 8.78 0.24
N GLY A 300 11.12 7.62 0.36
CA GLY A 300 10.65 6.32 -0.08
C GLY A 300 11.79 5.32 -0.19
N HIS A 301 11.44 4.12 -0.64
CA HIS A 301 12.41 3.07 -0.95
C HIS A 301 12.80 3.08 -2.45
N PRO A 302 13.78 2.26 -2.90
CA PRO A 302 14.23 2.30 -4.29
C PRO A 302 13.11 2.15 -5.33
N GLY A 303 12.12 1.28 -5.08
CA GLY A 303 11.04 0.96 -6.03
C GLY A 303 9.85 1.90 -6.02
N ALA A 304 9.62 2.67 -4.94
CA ALA A 304 8.50 3.61 -4.83
C ALA A 304 8.81 4.74 -3.85
N ALA A 305 8.46 5.97 -4.23
CA ALA A 305 8.65 7.13 -3.39
C ALA A 305 7.61 8.21 -3.71
N ALA A 306 7.39 9.09 -2.74
CA ALA A 306 6.49 10.22 -2.88
C ALA A 306 7.07 11.47 -2.22
N GLY A 307 6.60 12.62 -2.69
CA GLY A 307 7.04 13.90 -2.14
C GLY A 307 6.03 15.02 -2.42
N THR A 308 6.23 16.14 -1.74
CA THR A 308 5.38 17.31 -1.86
C THR A 308 6.19 18.59 -1.88
N PHE A 309 5.69 19.61 -2.55
CA PHE A 309 6.27 20.95 -2.53
C PHE A 309 5.20 22.02 -2.36
N HIS A 310 5.39 22.88 -1.38
CA HIS A 310 4.46 23.97 -1.06
C HIS A 310 4.81 25.24 -1.83
N CYS A 311 3.90 25.70 -2.68
CA CYS A 311 4.05 26.91 -3.48
C CYS A 311 3.16 28.05 -2.94
N LYS A 312 3.65 29.28 -3.02
CA LYS A 312 2.92 30.48 -2.57
C LYS A 312 1.91 30.97 -3.61
N SER A 313 2.10 30.62 -4.89
CA SER A 313 1.24 31.08 -5.97
C SER A 313 1.18 30.08 -7.14
N LYS A 314 0.18 30.24 -8.02
CA LYS A 314 0.06 29.45 -9.26
C LYS A 314 1.28 29.65 -10.18
N GLN A 315 1.83 30.88 -10.25
CA GLN A 315 3.00 31.17 -11.07
C GLN A 315 4.25 30.40 -10.55
N GLU A 316 4.45 30.43 -9.24
CA GLU A 316 5.53 29.65 -8.61
C GLU A 316 5.33 28.15 -8.83
N MET A 317 4.11 27.65 -8.70
CA MET A 317 3.79 26.23 -8.94
C MET A 317 4.16 25.80 -10.35
N LEU A 318 3.79 26.58 -11.38
CA LEU A 318 4.14 26.25 -12.77
C LEU A 318 5.65 26.26 -13.00
N LYS A 319 6.36 27.26 -12.44
CA LYS A 319 7.82 27.34 -12.51
C LYS A 319 8.48 26.14 -11.80
N LYS A 320 8.07 25.86 -10.56
CA LYS A 320 8.63 24.77 -9.76
C LYS A 320 8.33 23.39 -10.35
N LYS A 321 7.14 23.19 -10.91
CA LYS A 321 6.82 21.95 -11.63
C LYS A 321 7.83 21.69 -12.74
N LYS A 322 8.11 22.68 -13.58
CA LYS A 322 9.09 22.56 -14.67
C LYS A 322 10.50 22.28 -14.14
N GLU A 323 10.96 23.05 -13.13
CA GLU A 323 12.28 22.88 -12.52
C GLU A 323 12.47 21.47 -11.92
N PHE A 324 11.46 20.96 -11.18
CA PHE A 324 11.54 19.62 -10.58
C PHE A 324 11.50 18.52 -11.63
N LEU A 325 10.69 18.64 -12.67
CA LEU A 325 10.68 17.67 -13.75
C LEU A 325 12.07 17.60 -14.45
N GLU A 326 12.69 18.72 -14.77
CA GLU A 326 14.02 18.76 -15.35
C GLU A 326 15.08 18.12 -14.43
N GLN A 327 14.99 18.39 -13.11
CA GLN A 327 15.92 17.81 -12.13
C GLN A 327 15.68 16.30 -11.94
N ILE A 328 14.43 15.86 -11.87
CA ILE A 328 14.07 14.44 -11.77
C ILE A 328 14.65 13.68 -12.97
N PHE A 329 14.43 14.16 -14.19
CA PHE A 329 14.98 13.52 -15.38
C PHE A 329 16.50 13.49 -15.39
N ARG A 330 17.17 14.58 -14.95
CA ARG A 330 18.62 14.62 -14.85
C ARG A 330 19.15 13.54 -13.90
N ILE A 331 18.58 13.42 -12.70
CA ILE A 331 18.99 12.41 -11.71
C ILE A 331 18.67 11.01 -12.24
N TRP A 332 17.46 10.82 -12.82
CA TRP A 332 17.06 9.56 -13.44
C TRP A 332 18.05 9.06 -14.49
N SER A 333 18.49 9.96 -15.38
CA SER A 333 19.43 9.61 -16.45
C SER A 333 20.86 9.38 -15.94
N SER A 334 21.20 9.84 -14.73
CA SER A 334 22.53 9.63 -14.12
C SER A 334 22.62 8.35 -13.29
N GLN A 335 21.54 7.70 -12.99
CA GLN A 335 21.47 6.39 -12.36
C GLN A 335 21.58 5.27 -13.40
#